data_780cc72bdc75db869a039b45ab1b7286
#
_entry.id   780cc72bdc75db869a039b45ab1b7286
#
_cell.length_a   1.000
_cell.length_b   1.000
_cell.length_c   1.000
_cell.angle_alpha   90.00
_cell.angle_beta   90.00
_cell.angle_gamma   90.00
#
_symmetry.space_group_name_H-M   'P 1'
#
loop_
_entity.id
_entity.type
_entity.pdbx_description
1 polymer ?
#
loop_
_entity_poly.entity_id
_entity_poly.type
_entity_poly.pdbx_seq_one_letter_code
_entity_poly.pdbx_strand_id
1 'polypeptide(L)'
;MGVEGADGTAGLQLPIGRATFAGSTRCLIPADGFYEFTEPKVQGKKTKWLFTMAGQPWFWILGIVKDGAFAMLTTEPGPDVAPYHDRQIVLLPPDAGVHWLDLSAAQDLMLAPSPAGALTVRRIWPE
;
A
#
# COMPACT_ATOMS: atom_id res chain seq x y z
N MET A 1 7.50 6.50 -0.06
CA MET A 1 7.30 5.18 0.56
C MET A 1 8.34 4.21 0.04
N GLY A 2 9.14 3.68 0.91
CA GLY A 2 10.17 2.73 0.52
C GLY A 2 9.77 1.33 0.92
N VAL A 3 9.32 0.52 -0.02
CA VAL A 3 9.10 -0.90 0.18
C VAL A 3 10.05 -1.63 -0.77
N GLU A 4 10.88 -2.44 -0.21
CA GLU A 4 11.88 -3.17 -0.98
C GLU A 4 11.50 -4.64 -1.07
N GLY A 5 11.82 -5.25 -2.20
CA GLY A 5 11.70 -6.68 -2.35
C GLY A 5 12.72 -7.42 -1.50
N ALA A 6 12.53 -8.72 -1.32
CA ALA A 6 13.37 -9.56 -0.48
C ALA A 6 14.81 -9.64 -0.98
N ASP A 7 15.04 -9.39 -2.24
CA ASP A 7 16.37 -9.40 -2.87
C ASP A 7 17.01 -8.01 -2.94
N GLY A 8 16.42 -7.02 -2.26
CA GLY A 8 16.87 -5.64 -2.34
C GLY A 8 16.35 -4.89 -3.55
N THR A 9 15.62 -5.56 -4.43
CA THR A 9 14.98 -4.89 -5.57
C THR A 9 13.73 -4.21 -5.09
N ALA A 10 13.64 -2.91 -5.26
CA ALA A 10 12.44 -2.18 -4.87
C ALA A 10 11.24 -2.67 -5.66
N GLY A 11 10.15 -2.93 -4.96
CA GLY A 11 8.87 -3.11 -5.60
C GLY A 11 8.47 -1.78 -6.23
N LEU A 12 8.12 -1.79 -7.50
CA LEU A 12 7.66 -0.60 -8.17
C LEU A 12 6.30 -0.20 -7.64
N GLN A 13 6.08 1.10 -7.49
CA GLN A 13 4.80 1.65 -7.11
C GLN A 13 4.19 2.36 -8.30
N LEU A 14 2.98 1.95 -8.69
CA LEU A 14 2.28 2.55 -9.82
C LEU A 14 1.07 3.33 -9.35
N PRO A 15 1.00 4.64 -9.66
CA PRO A 15 -0.22 5.42 -9.41
C PRO A 15 -1.36 4.89 -10.26
N ILE A 16 -2.53 4.67 -9.63
CA ILE A 16 -3.68 4.10 -10.32
C ILE A 16 -4.10 4.94 -11.52
N GLY A 17 -4.13 6.26 -11.37
CA GLY A 17 -4.61 7.15 -12.44
C GLY A 17 -3.77 7.15 -13.69
N ARG A 18 -2.58 6.55 -13.66
CA ARG A 18 -1.67 6.46 -14.80
C ARG A 18 -1.30 5.02 -15.13
N ALA A 19 -1.75 4.07 -14.33
CA ALA A 19 -1.39 2.68 -14.53
C ALA A 19 -2.08 2.12 -15.76
N THR A 20 -1.33 1.41 -16.57
CA THR A 20 -1.90 0.58 -17.62
C THR A 20 -1.75 -0.87 -17.19
N PHE A 21 -2.85 -1.61 -17.29
CA PHE A 21 -2.86 -3.02 -16.93
C PHE A 21 -2.69 -3.93 -18.15
N ALA A 22 -2.53 -3.33 -19.33
CA ALA A 22 -2.33 -4.11 -20.55
C ALA A 22 -1.06 -4.96 -20.44
N GLY A 23 -1.19 -6.27 -20.68
CA GLY A 23 -0.07 -7.19 -20.61
C GLY A 23 0.40 -7.50 -19.20
N SER A 24 -0.37 -7.13 -18.18
CA SER A 24 -0.03 -7.41 -16.78
C SER A 24 -0.95 -8.49 -16.21
N THR A 25 -0.47 -9.13 -15.14
CA THR A 25 -1.23 -10.08 -14.35
C THR A 25 -1.44 -9.49 -12.96
N ARG A 26 -2.66 -9.53 -12.44
CA ARG A 26 -2.94 -9.07 -11.08
C ARG A 26 -2.31 -10.00 -10.07
N CYS A 27 -1.80 -9.45 -8.99
CA CYS A 27 -1.23 -10.23 -7.90
C CYS A 27 -1.61 -9.63 -6.56
N LEU A 28 -1.46 -10.44 -5.52
CA LEU A 28 -1.70 -10.05 -4.13
C LEU A 28 -0.41 -10.25 -3.36
N ILE A 29 -0.05 -9.27 -2.55
CA ILE A 29 1.15 -9.31 -1.73
C ILE A 29 0.72 -9.29 -0.26
N PRO A 30 0.98 -10.34 0.52
CA PRO A 30 0.60 -10.34 1.92
C PRO A 30 1.54 -9.47 2.75
N ALA A 31 0.97 -8.76 3.74
CA ALA A 31 1.74 -7.93 4.66
C ALA A 31 0.99 -7.82 5.97
N ASP A 32 1.72 -7.56 7.05
CA ASP A 32 1.13 -7.29 8.36
C ASP A 32 1.22 -5.81 8.75
N GLY A 33 1.89 -5.01 7.93
CA GLY A 33 2.00 -3.59 8.14
C GLY A 33 2.83 -2.94 7.05
N PHE A 34 2.86 -1.62 7.06
CA PHE A 34 3.76 -0.87 6.17
C PHE A 34 4.25 0.38 6.88
N TYR A 35 5.39 0.88 6.45
CA TYR A 35 6.02 2.03 7.06
C TYR A 35 5.88 3.27 6.20
N GLU A 36 5.70 4.41 6.87
CA GLU A 36 5.83 5.72 6.27
C GLU A 36 6.79 6.54 7.10
N PHE A 37 7.46 7.48 6.44
CA PHE A 37 8.45 8.33 7.09
C PHE A 37 8.04 9.78 6.92
N THR A 38 8.10 10.55 8.01
CA THR A 38 7.89 11.99 7.96
C THR A 38 9.18 12.70 8.28
N GLU A 39 9.37 13.86 7.62
CA GLU A 39 10.54 14.70 7.89
C GLU A 39 10.47 15.25 9.31
N PRO A 40 11.61 15.36 9.99
CA PRO A 40 11.62 15.95 11.33
C PRO A 40 11.27 17.42 11.27
N LYS A 41 10.50 17.89 12.26
CA LYS A 41 10.16 19.32 12.38
C LYS A 41 11.36 20.14 12.82
N VAL A 42 12.32 19.49 13.47
CA VAL A 42 13.60 20.08 13.85
C VAL A 42 14.70 19.22 13.24
N GLN A 43 15.91 19.77 13.21
CA GLN A 43 17.05 19.01 12.67
C GLN A 43 17.19 17.68 13.39
N GLY A 44 17.28 16.59 12.61
CA GLY A 44 17.37 15.26 13.17
C GLY A 44 16.94 14.20 12.15
N LYS A 45 16.60 13.02 12.66
CA LYS A 45 16.23 11.87 11.83
C LYS A 45 14.74 11.86 11.58
N LYS A 46 14.34 11.25 10.46
CA LYS A 46 12.94 11.11 10.10
C LYS A 46 12.19 10.29 11.16
N THR A 47 10.91 10.58 11.31
CA THR A 47 10.02 9.76 12.14
C THR A 47 9.50 8.60 11.30
N LYS A 48 9.56 7.41 11.87
CA LYS A 48 9.07 6.19 11.23
C LYS A 48 7.75 5.78 11.87
N TRP A 49 6.74 5.61 11.03
CA TRP A 49 5.39 5.27 11.44
C TRP A 49 5.01 3.90 10.89
N LEU A 50 4.39 3.06 11.72
CA LEU A 50 3.87 1.77 11.30
C LEU A 50 2.36 1.85 11.16
N PHE A 51 1.87 1.50 9.97
CA PHE A 51 0.45 1.38 9.69
C PHE A 51 0.08 -0.09 9.67
N THR A 52 -1.03 -0.42 10.34
CA THR A 52 -1.60 -1.77 10.33
C THR A 52 -3.09 -1.65 10.05
N MET A 53 -3.70 -2.72 9.55
CA MET A 53 -5.14 -2.73 9.29
C MET A 53 -5.90 -2.99 10.59
N ALA A 54 -6.82 -2.10 10.92
CA ALA A 54 -7.60 -2.18 12.16
C ALA A 54 -8.39 -3.49 12.19
N GLY A 55 -8.27 -4.23 13.30
CA GLY A 55 -9.00 -5.48 13.49
C GLY A 55 -8.50 -6.67 12.69
N GLN A 56 -7.39 -6.54 11.96
CA GLN A 56 -6.85 -7.62 11.12
C GLN A 56 -5.39 -7.87 11.46
N PRO A 57 -4.97 -9.14 11.55
CA PRO A 57 -3.56 -9.45 11.83
C PRO A 57 -2.66 -9.27 10.59
N TRP A 58 -3.25 -9.23 9.40
CA TRP A 58 -2.54 -9.04 8.13
C TRP A 58 -3.53 -8.57 7.07
N PHE A 59 -3.03 -8.22 5.90
CA PHE A 59 -3.84 -7.75 4.78
C PHE A 59 -3.13 -8.03 3.46
N TRP A 60 -3.86 -7.79 2.36
CA TRP A 60 -3.29 -7.87 1.02
C TRP A 60 -2.92 -6.46 0.52
N ILE A 61 -1.76 -6.36 -0.12
CA ILE A 61 -1.41 -5.20 -0.95
C ILE A 61 -1.73 -5.60 -2.39
N LEU A 62 -2.46 -4.75 -3.09
CA LEU A 62 -2.80 -5.00 -4.48
C LEU A 62 -1.63 -4.66 -5.38
N GLY A 63 -1.35 -5.56 -6.30
CA GLY A 63 -0.25 -5.39 -7.22
C GLY A 63 -0.50 -5.98 -8.59
N ILE A 64 0.45 -5.79 -9.47
CA ILE A 64 0.47 -6.39 -10.80
C ILE A 64 1.86 -6.95 -11.08
N VAL A 65 1.92 -7.95 -11.94
CA VAL A 65 3.18 -8.49 -12.46
C VAL A 65 3.23 -8.18 -13.95
N LYS A 66 4.33 -7.62 -14.39
CA LYS A 66 4.56 -7.31 -15.79
C LYS A 66 6.05 -7.43 -16.08
N ASP A 67 6.39 -8.13 -17.17
CA ASP A 67 7.78 -8.29 -17.64
C ASP A 67 8.71 -8.85 -16.53
N GLY A 68 8.20 -9.79 -15.73
CA GLY A 68 8.99 -10.45 -14.70
C GLY A 68 9.18 -9.64 -13.42
N ALA A 69 8.54 -8.49 -13.30
CA ALA A 69 8.61 -7.64 -12.10
C ALA A 69 7.21 -7.38 -11.55
N PHE A 70 7.11 -7.25 -10.24
CA PHE A 70 5.84 -6.83 -9.63
C PHE A 70 5.87 -5.36 -9.28
N ALA A 71 4.69 -4.76 -9.24
CA ALA A 71 4.50 -3.39 -8.80
C ALA A 71 3.33 -3.33 -7.83
N MET A 72 3.50 -2.60 -6.75
CA MET A 72 2.40 -2.29 -5.83
C MET A 72 1.62 -1.10 -6.38
N LEU A 73 0.30 -1.19 -6.34
CA LEU A 73 -0.55 -0.10 -6.79
C LEU A 73 -0.67 0.95 -5.68
N THR A 74 -0.62 2.21 -6.07
CA THR A 74 -0.81 3.32 -5.14
C THR A 74 -1.94 4.21 -5.60
N THR A 75 -2.56 4.87 -4.64
CA THR A 75 -3.63 5.83 -4.86
C THR A 75 -3.37 7.08 -4.03
N GLU A 76 -4.23 8.08 -4.18
CA GLU A 76 -4.24 9.20 -3.25
C GLU A 76 -4.45 8.68 -1.83
N PRO A 77 -3.96 9.37 -0.82
CA PRO A 77 -4.09 8.86 0.55
C PRO A 77 -5.52 9.04 1.06
N GLY A 78 -6.00 8.04 1.80
CA GLY A 78 -7.20 8.17 2.60
C GLY A 78 -6.90 8.99 3.86
N PRO A 79 -7.94 9.25 4.69
CA PRO A 79 -7.79 10.12 5.87
C PRO A 79 -6.72 9.66 6.85
N ASP A 80 -6.49 8.35 6.99
CA ASP A 80 -5.53 7.84 7.97
C ASP A 80 -4.09 8.08 7.55
N VAL A 81 -3.80 8.06 6.25
CA VAL A 81 -2.44 8.20 5.70
C VAL A 81 -2.12 9.66 5.33
N ALA A 82 -3.12 10.43 4.93
CA ALA A 82 -2.92 11.79 4.43
C ALA A 82 -2.05 12.68 5.33
N PRO A 83 -2.15 12.62 6.67
CA PRO A 83 -1.27 13.42 7.53
C PRO A 83 0.21 13.03 7.45
N TYR A 84 0.53 11.87 6.89
CA TYR A 84 1.89 11.31 6.90
C TYR A 84 2.52 11.21 5.52
N HIS A 85 1.71 11.02 4.49
CA HIS A 85 2.22 10.84 3.12
C HIS A 85 1.18 11.26 2.09
N ASP A 86 1.64 11.62 0.89
CA ASP A 86 0.76 12.08 -0.20
C ASP A 86 0.30 10.95 -1.14
N ARG A 87 0.76 9.72 -0.92
CA ARG A 87 0.32 8.52 -1.63
C ARG A 87 0.14 7.39 -0.64
N GLN A 88 -0.66 6.40 -1.02
CA GLN A 88 -0.90 5.22 -0.19
C GLN A 88 -0.98 3.97 -1.07
N ILE A 89 -0.45 2.85 -0.58
CA ILE A 89 -0.65 1.55 -1.25
C ILE A 89 -2.11 1.13 -1.12
N VAL A 90 -2.59 0.40 -2.13
CA VAL A 90 -3.98 -0.07 -2.14
C VAL A 90 -4.06 -1.38 -1.38
N LEU A 91 -4.96 -1.45 -0.42
CA LEU A 91 -5.09 -2.56 0.53
C LEU A 91 -6.46 -3.21 0.46
N LEU A 92 -6.50 -4.51 0.71
CA LEU A 92 -7.73 -5.24 0.95
C LEU A 92 -7.58 -6.12 2.18
N PRO A 93 -8.67 -6.30 2.96
CA PRO A 93 -8.62 -7.23 4.08
C PRO A 93 -8.47 -8.68 3.58
N PRO A 94 -8.06 -9.61 4.47
CA PRO A 94 -7.72 -10.97 4.06
C PRO A 94 -8.80 -11.68 3.26
N ASP A 95 -10.07 -11.47 3.61
CA ASP A 95 -11.19 -12.15 2.97
C ASP A 95 -11.63 -11.53 1.65
N ALA A 96 -11.06 -10.39 1.27
CA ALA A 96 -11.45 -9.65 0.07
C ALA A 96 -10.46 -9.79 -1.10
N GLY A 97 -9.31 -10.43 -0.88
CA GLY A 97 -8.27 -10.50 -1.91
C GLY A 97 -8.72 -11.17 -3.21
N VAL A 98 -9.58 -12.16 -3.11
CA VAL A 98 -10.10 -12.88 -4.27
C VAL A 98 -10.80 -11.93 -5.27
N HIS A 99 -11.38 -10.85 -4.78
CA HIS A 99 -12.06 -9.87 -5.64
C HIS A 99 -11.08 -9.17 -6.58
N TRP A 100 -9.84 -8.94 -6.14
CA TRP A 100 -8.83 -8.33 -7.00
C TRP A 100 -8.40 -9.27 -8.13
N LEU A 101 -8.34 -10.57 -7.84
CA LEU A 101 -7.95 -11.57 -8.83
C LEU A 101 -9.07 -11.91 -9.81
N ASP A 102 -10.32 -11.58 -9.46
CA ASP A 102 -11.48 -11.79 -10.32
C ASP A 102 -11.58 -10.67 -11.34
N LEU A 103 -11.22 -10.96 -12.59
CA LEU A 103 -11.20 -9.97 -13.66
C LEU A 103 -12.58 -9.47 -14.06
N SER A 104 -13.65 -10.14 -13.62
CA SER A 104 -15.02 -9.69 -13.88
C SER A 104 -15.50 -8.67 -12.85
N ALA A 105 -14.80 -8.53 -11.72
CA ALA A 105 -15.20 -7.58 -10.68
C ALA A 105 -14.82 -6.15 -11.08
N ALA A 106 -15.61 -5.19 -10.62
CA ALA A 106 -15.38 -3.78 -10.89
C ALA A 106 -14.11 -3.29 -10.19
N GLN A 107 -13.08 -3.03 -10.98
CA GLN A 107 -11.77 -2.67 -10.45
C GLN A 107 -11.80 -1.31 -9.71
N ASP A 108 -12.61 -0.36 -10.15
CA ASP A 108 -12.66 0.98 -9.56
C ASP A 108 -13.04 0.97 -8.08
N LEU A 109 -13.87 0.01 -7.67
CA LEU A 109 -14.29 -0.11 -6.27
C LEU A 109 -13.16 -0.61 -5.38
N MET A 110 -12.22 -1.37 -5.94
CA MET A 110 -11.10 -1.92 -5.19
C MET A 110 -9.90 -0.97 -5.14
N LEU A 111 -9.76 -0.12 -6.14
CA LEU A 111 -8.64 0.79 -6.28
C LEU A 111 -8.88 2.13 -5.58
N ALA A 112 -9.55 2.09 -4.45
CA ALA A 112 -9.87 3.28 -3.67
C ALA A 112 -8.95 3.39 -2.44
N PRO A 113 -8.71 4.61 -1.93
CA PRO A 113 -7.99 4.76 -0.67
C PRO A 113 -8.80 4.16 0.49
N SER A 114 -8.10 3.73 1.53
CA SER A 114 -8.75 3.20 2.72
C SER A 114 -9.57 4.28 3.41
N PRO A 115 -10.80 3.96 3.86
CA PRO A 115 -11.62 4.95 4.56
C PRO A 115 -11.07 5.25 5.95
N ALA A 116 -11.56 6.34 6.54
CA ALA A 116 -11.16 6.73 7.90
C ALA A 116 -11.42 5.59 8.89
N GLY A 117 -10.43 5.32 9.74
CA GLY A 117 -10.51 4.28 10.75
C GLY A 117 -10.13 2.88 10.27
N ALA A 118 -9.89 2.68 8.96
CA ALA A 118 -9.49 1.39 8.43
C ALA A 118 -8.07 1.00 8.85
N LEU A 119 -7.22 1.99 9.09
CA LEU A 119 -5.83 1.77 9.46
C LEU A 119 -5.55 2.36 10.84
N THR A 120 -4.67 1.70 11.58
CA THR A 120 -4.09 2.25 12.80
C THR A 120 -2.66 2.64 12.53
N VAL A 121 -2.18 3.68 13.22
CA VAL A 121 -0.82 4.17 13.04
C VAL A 121 -0.12 4.24 14.38
N ARG A 122 1.14 3.86 14.41
CA ARG A 122 1.96 3.91 15.62
C ARG A 122 3.36 4.42 15.27
N ARG A 123 3.87 5.35 16.07
CA ARG A 123 5.24 5.81 15.92
C ARG A 123 6.18 4.70 16.37
N ILE A 124 7.09 4.30 15.48
CA ILE A 124 8.07 3.27 15.77
C ILE A 124 9.38 3.90 16.19
N TRP A 125 9.73 5.04 15.55
CA TRP A 125 11.02 5.64 15.81
C TRP A 125 10.96 7.15 15.45
N PRO A 126 11.62 8.04 16.21
CA PRO A 126 12.28 7.77 17.49
C PRO A 126 11.28 7.45 18.59
N GLU A 127 11.71 6.71 19.57
CA GLU A 127 10.88 6.35 20.72
C GLU A 127 10.53 7.55 21.60
#